data_34d8afe53c2f056f95926f31214d7da3
#
_entry.id   34d8afe53c2f056f95926f31214d7da3
#
_cell.length_a   1.000
_cell.length_b   1.000
_cell.length_c   1.000
_cell.angle_alpha   90.00
_cell.angle_beta   90.00
_cell.angle_gamma   90.00
#
_symmetry.space_group_name_H-M   'P 1'
#
loop_
_entity.id
_entity.type
_entity.pdbx_description
1 polymer ?
#
loop_
_entity_poly.entity_id
_entity_poly.type
_entity_poly.pdbx_seq_one_letter_code
_entity_poly.pdbx_strand_id
1 'polypeptide(L)'
;LRIRDVAAVTQLGASRDRSYIVGDDPAVSIRVDRSNKGDAIAIQGQVEEVAAELEATLPPDVTVELIRTRAASITARLNILIDNAIIGLGLVICLLFLFLNARTAFWVAAGIPVALLAAIALMYLGGLTINMVSLFGLIITLGFVVDDAIVVGEHADHRYRTYGEDPLTAAENAARRMSLPVFAATLTTVIAFFGLLAVGGRFGDLIADIPFTVIMVLIASLVECFLILPHHMGHALSAVDKPRFSRISLAVAIAAILGVSGVVTGAVSY
;
A
#
# COMPACT_ATOMS: atom_id res chain seq x y z
N LEU A 1 70.99 22.13 17.21
CA LEU A 1 69.76 22.92 17.20
C LEU A 1 68.66 22.00 16.70
N ARG A 2 67.62 21.76 17.50
CA ARG A 2 66.44 20.96 17.09
C ARG A 2 65.31 21.96 16.85
N ILE A 3 64.29 21.57 16.02
CA ILE A 3 63.18 22.45 15.71
C ILE A 3 62.46 22.89 16.99
N ARG A 4 62.35 22.06 18.02
CA ARG A 4 61.76 22.37 19.33
C ARG A 4 62.52 23.46 20.09
N ASP A 5 63.80 23.77 19.73
CA ASP A 5 64.61 24.76 20.41
C ASP A 5 64.28 26.19 19.89
N VAL A 6 63.64 26.30 18.74
CA VAL A 6 63.30 27.53 18.05
C VAL A 6 61.82 27.72 17.71
N ALA A 7 61.03 26.62 17.83
CA ALA A 7 59.61 26.66 17.52
C ALA A 7 58.81 25.63 18.35
N ALA A 8 57.58 25.93 18.68
CA ALA A 8 56.64 24.97 19.25
C ALA A 8 56.05 24.12 18.11
N VAL A 9 56.30 22.79 18.15
CA VAL A 9 55.73 21.86 17.19
C VAL A 9 54.43 21.33 17.76
N THR A 10 53.31 21.69 17.15
CA THR A 10 51.99 21.17 17.51
C THR A 10 51.49 20.26 16.39
N GLN A 11 51.19 19.02 16.72
CA GLN A 11 50.58 18.11 15.78
C GLN A 11 49.07 18.33 15.81
N LEU A 12 48.50 18.84 14.69
CA LEU A 12 47.09 19.11 14.55
C LEU A 12 46.55 18.22 13.40
N GLY A 13 45.33 17.78 13.51
CA GLY A 13 44.65 17.08 12.40
C GLY A 13 44.49 18.00 11.17
N ALA A 14 44.50 17.44 9.98
CA ALA A 14 44.53 18.14 8.70
C ALA A 14 43.27 19.04 8.43
N SER A 15 42.17 18.82 9.12
CA SER A 15 41.02 19.72 9.12
C SER A 15 40.26 19.63 10.45
N ARG A 16 40.00 20.78 11.08
CA ARG A 16 39.11 20.90 12.24
C ARG A 16 37.81 21.58 11.88
N ASP A 17 37.34 21.40 10.66
CA ASP A 17 36.15 22.10 10.15
C ASP A 17 34.85 21.68 10.85
N ARG A 18 34.84 20.53 11.54
CA ARG A 18 33.70 20.08 12.36
C ARG A 18 34.19 19.31 13.58
N SER A 19 33.85 19.79 14.77
CA SER A 19 33.93 19.05 16.02
C SER A 19 32.50 18.66 16.42
N TYR A 20 32.34 17.42 16.86
CA TYR A 20 31.06 16.97 17.43
C TYR A 20 31.24 16.91 18.95
N ILE A 21 30.28 17.45 19.67
CA ILE A 21 30.21 17.44 21.13
C ILE A 21 28.82 17.03 21.51
N VAL A 22 28.67 16.09 22.43
CA VAL A 22 27.40 15.63 23.00
C VAL A 22 27.43 15.95 24.49
N GLY A 23 26.61 16.88 24.92
CA GLY A 23 26.78 17.50 26.25
C GLY A 23 28.13 18.23 26.34
N ASP A 24 28.99 17.78 27.25
CA ASP A 24 30.34 18.29 27.44
C ASP A 24 31.43 17.36 26.88
N ASP A 25 31.05 16.20 26.36
CA ASP A 25 31.97 15.15 25.90
C ASP A 25 32.25 15.24 24.38
N PRO A 26 33.51 15.02 23.97
CA PRO A 26 33.86 14.93 22.56
C PRO A 26 33.25 13.68 21.92
N ALA A 27 32.71 13.86 20.72
CA ALA A 27 32.07 12.78 19.99
C ALA A 27 32.63 12.61 18.57
N VAL A 28 32.47 11.41 18.00
CA VAL A 28 32.77 11.11 16.60
C VAL A 28 31.47 10.77 15.90
N SER A 29 31.19 11.46 14.78
CA SER A 29 30.01 11.18 13.98
C SER A 29 30.38 10.35 12.76
N ILE A 30 29.76 9.18 12.63
CA ILE A 30 29.84 8.32 11.45
C ILE A 30 28.53 8.43 10.70
N ARG A 31 28.62 8.83 9.44
CA ARG A 31 27.44 8.98 8.57
C ARG A 31 27.37 7.82 7.60
N VAL A 32 26.23 7.13 7.61
CA VAL A 32 25.90 6.08 6.65
C VAL A 32 24.87 6.63 5.66
N ASP A 33 25.20 6.63 4.38
CA ASP A 33 24.34 7.11 3.31
C ASP A 33 23.85 5.92 2.46
N ARG A 34 22.59 5.98 2.09
CA ARG A 34 21.94 5.00 1.21
C ARG A 34 22.17 5.35 -0.26
N SER A 35 22.49 4.37 -1.09
CA SER A 35 22.45 4.54 -2.55
C SER A 35 20.98 4.65 -3.05
N ASN A 36 20.77 5.18 -4.25
CA ASN A 36 19.43 5.34 -4.82
C ASN A 36 18.64 4.02 -4.96
N LYS A 37 19.33 2.89 -5.05
CA LYS A 37 18.74 1.55 -5.15
C LYS A 37 18.74 0.77 -3.82
N GLY A 38 19.30 1.33 -2.76
CA GLY A 38 19.40 0.66 -1.46
C GLY A 38 18.08 0.67 -0.69
N ASP A 39 17.83 -0.40 0.05
CA ASP A 39 16.71 -0.47 1.00
C ASP A 39 17.09 0.24 2.31
N ALA A 40 16.33 1.28 2.67
CA ALA A 40 16.61 2.08 3.86
C ALA A 40 16.38 1.30 5.16
N ILE A 41 15.40 0.39 5.19
CA ILE A 41 15.05 -0.40 6.38
C ILE A 41 16.11 -1.49 6.59
N ALA A 42 16.50 -2.19 5.51
CA ALA A 42 17.55 -3.21 5.57
C ALA A 42 18.91 -2.62 5.99
N ILE A 43 19.29 -1.45 5.44
CA ILE A 43 20.51 -0.75 5.82
C ILE A 43 20.47 -0.32 7.28
N GLN A 44 19.33 0.18 7.77
CA GLN A 44 19.17 0.54 9.18
C GLN A 44 19.42 -0.67 10.08
N GLY A 45 18.83 -1.83 9.78
CA GLY A 45 19.05 -3.06 10.54
C GLY A 45 20.53 -3.48 10.58
N GLN A 46 21.23 -3.39 9.45
CA GLN A 46 22.69 -3.67 9.39
C GLN A 46 23.50 -2.66 10.22
N VAL A 47 23.12 -1.39 10.21
CA VAL A 47 23.78 -0.37 11.02
C VAL A 47 23.56 -0.61 12.52
N GLU A 48 22.37 -1.04 12.92
CA GLU A 48 22.06 -1.41 14.31
C GLU A 48 22.89 -2.61 14.79
N GLU A 49 23.03 -3.63 13.94
CA GLU A 49 23.86 -4.80 14.23
C GLU A 49 25.34 -4.43 14.40
N VAL A 50 25.90 -3.68 13.45
CA VAL A 50 27.29 -3.20 13.51
C VAL A 50 27.52 -2.28 14.70
N ALA A 51 26.55 -1.41 15.03
CA ALA A 51 26.65 -0.52 16.18
C ALA A 51 26.70 -1.30 17.50
N ALA A 52 25.88 -2.34 17.64
CA ALA A 52 25.88 -3.21 18.82
C ALA A 52 27.21 -4.02 18.94
N GLU A 53 27.73 -4.53 17.83
CA GLU A 53 29.05 -5.20 17.82
C GLU A 53 30.19 -4.23 18.20
N LEU A 54 30.13 -3.00 17.68
CA LEU A 54 31.13 -1.99 17.99
C LEU A 54 31.07 -1.60 19.46
N GLU A 55 29.88 -1.36 20.01
CA GLU A 55 29.69 -1.00 21.42
C GLU A 55 30.25 -2.08 22.36
N ALA A 56 30.10 -3.37 21.99
CA ALA A 56 30.65 -4.48 22.78
C ALA A 56 32.18 -4.53 22.79
N THR A 57 32.85 -3.86 21.84
CA THR A 57 34.33 -3.82 21.73
C THR A 57 34.95 -2.54 22.26
N LEU A 58 34.14 -1.51 22.50
CA LEU A 58 34.59 -0.21 22.97
C LEU A 58 34.81 -0.20 24.51
N PRO A 59 35.63 0.74 25.03
CA PRO A 59 35.74 0.97 26.46
C PRO A 59 34.38 1.31 27.09
N PRO A 60 34.17 0.98 28.40
CA PRO A 60 32.86 1.18 29.07
C PRO A 60 32.40 2.64 29.18
N ASP A 61 33.27 3.58 28.96
CA ASP A 61 33.03 5.02 28.98
C ASP A 61 32.65 5.58 27.60
N VAL A 62 32.62 4.74 26.56
CA VAL A 62 32.23 5.10 25.19
C VAL A 62 30.90 4.45 24.83
N THR A 63 29.92 5.27 24.49
CA THR A 63 28.58 4.79 24.06
C THR A 63 28.35 5.07 22.59
N VAL A 64 27.60 4.17 21.92
CA VAL A 64 27.20 4.34 20.52
C VAL A 64 25.74 4.73 20.45
N GLU A 65 25.46 5.93 19.97
CA GLU A 65 24.11 6.44 19.81
C GLU A 65 23.72 6.55 18.32
N LEU A 66 22.60 5.96 17.94
CA LEU A 66 22.05 6.09 16.60
C LEU A 66 21.13 7.32 16.53
N ILE A 67 21.59 8.35 15.82
CA ILE A 67 20.84 9.58 15.65
C ILE A 67 20.25 9.70 14.24
N ARG A 68 19.10 10.39 14.12
CA ARG A 68 18.43 10.67 12.82
C ARG A 68 18.09 9.41 12.03
N THR A 69 17.60 8.39 12.68
CA THR A 69 17.15 7.12 12.09
C THR A 69 15.88 7.34 11.26
N ARG A 70 16.04 7.61 9.96
CA ARG A 70 14.91 7.85 9.05
C ARG A 70 14.09 6.60 8.80
N ALA A 71 14.69 5.41 8.84
CA ALA A 71 14.02 4.15 8.62
C ALA A 71 12.91 3.89 9.66
N ALA A 72 13.13 4.22 10.94
CA ALA A 72 12.09 4.12 11.97
C ALA A 72 10.84 4.95 11.62
N SER A 73 11.03 6.18 11.15
CA SER A 73 9.93 7.04 10.70
C SER A 73 9.23 6.49 9.45
N ILE A 74 9.98 5.86 8.53
CA ILE A 74 9.41 5.22 7.34
C ILE A 74 8.56 4.02 7.75
N THR A 75 9.09 3.13 8.59
CA THR A 75 8.38 1.97 9.10
C THR A 75 7.10 2.34 9.84
N ALA A 76 7.16 3.34 10.72
CA ALA A 76 5.98 3.82 11.43
C ALA A 76 4.88 4.31 10.47
N ARG A 77 5.25 5.07 9.43
CA ARG A 77 4.29 5.55 8.42
C ARG A 77 3.75 4.41 7.54
N LEU A 78 4.58 3.43 7.18
CA LEU A 78 4.13 2.25 6.44
C LEU A 78 3.13 1.44 7.26
N ASN A 79 3.37 1.24 8.55
CA ASN A 79 2.43 0.54 9.43
C ASN A 79 1.08 1.26 9.48
N ILE A 80 1.06 2.59 9.67
CA ILE A 80 -0.19 3.37 9.63
C ILE A 80 -0.93 3.19 8.30
N LEU A 81 -0.22 3.17 7.17
CA LEU A 81 -0.84 2.98 5.86
C LEU A 81 -1.39 1.56 5.70
N ILE A 82 -0.67 0.53 6.16
CA ILE A 82 -1.11 -0.87 6.13
C ILE A 82 -2.34 -1.05 7.02
N ASP A 83 -2.34 -0.51 8.23
CA ASP A 83 -3.48 -0.58 9.15
C ASP A 83 -4.72 0.06 8.53
N ASN A 84 -4.58 1.24 7.92
CA ASN A 84 -5.67 1.91 7.21
C ASN A 84 -6.16 1.09 6.00
N ALA A 85 -5.26 0.44 5.27
CA ALA A 85 -5.62 -0.45 4.16
C ALA A 85 -6.43 -1.67 4.65
N ILE A 86 -6.03 -2.28 5.76
CA ILE A 86 -6.73 -3.43 6.37
C ILE A 86 -8.12 -3.00 6.86
N ILE A 87 -8.22 -1.86 7.53
CA ILE A 87 -9.49 -1.31 8.00
C ILE A 87 -10.41 -0.99 6.80
N GLY A 88 -9.89 -0.32 5.78
CA GLY A 88 -10.62 -0.01 4.56
C GLY A 88 -11.11 -1.25 3.83
N LEU A 89 -10.24 -2.25 3.66
CA LEU A 89 -10.60 -3.52 3.04
C LEU A 89 -11.67 -4.27 3.86
N GLY A 90 -11.52 -4.29 5.19
CA GLY A 90 -12.51 -4.89 6.08
C GLY A 90 -13.89 -4.23 5.96
N LEU A 91 -13.95 -2.90 5.90
CA LEU A 91 -15.18 -2.16 5.68
C LEU A 91 -15.82 -2.49 4.32
N VAL A 92 -15.02 -2.53 3.27
CA VAL A 92 -15.45 -2.89 1.92
C VAL A 92 -16.03 -4.31 1.88
N ILE A 93 -15.31 -5.29 2.44
CA ILE A 93 -15.79 -6.67 2.52
C ILE A 93 -17.11 -6.74 3.31
N CYS A 94 -17.23 -6.00 4.41
CA CYS A 94 -18.46 -5.89 5.19
C CYS A 94 -19.63 -5.40 4.32
N LEU A 95 -19.44 -4.32 3.56
CA LEU A 95 -20.45 -3.78 2.65
C LEU A 95 -20.82 -4.77 1.55
N LEU A 96 -19.85 -5.46 0.97
CA LEU A 96 -20.11 -6.52 -0.03
C LEU A 96 -21.04 -7.60 0.53
N PHE A 97 -20.75 -8.12 1.73
CA PHE A 97 -21.58 -9.14 2.36
C PHE A 97 -22.95 -8.62 2.82
N LEU A 98 -23.07 -7.32 3.05
CA LEU A 98 -24.35 -6.68 3.38
C LEU A 98 -25.26 -6.53 2.16
N PHE A 99 -24.72 -6.15 1.00
CA PHE A 99 -25.51 -5.84 -0.19
C PHE A 99 -25.63 -6.99 -1.19
N LEU A 100 -24.61 -7.86 -1.27
CA LEU A 100 -24.59 -9.00 -2.20
C LEU A 100 -24.85 -10.33 -1.47
N ASN A 101 -25.20 -11.35 -2.24
CA ASN A 101 -25.22 -12.72 -1.71
C ASN A 101 -23.83 -13.14 -1.26
N ALA A 102 -23.74 -13.95 -0.19
CA ALA A 102 -22.47 -14.35 0.38
C ALA A 102 -21.48 -14.96 -0.63
N ARG A 103 -21.97 -15.73 -1.61
CA ARG A 103 -21.11 -16.31 -2.67
C ARG A 103 -20.65 -15.28 -3.67
N THR A 104 -21.55 -14.43 -4.14
CA THR A 104 -21.20 -13.30 -5.01
C THR A 104 -20.23 -12.37 -4.30
N ALA A 105 -20.51 -11.99 -3.05
CA ALA A 105 -19.63 -11.17 -2.22
C ALA A 105 -18.24 -11.80 -2.05
N PHE A 106 -18.16 -13.11 -1.83
CA PHE A 106 -16.90 -13.82 -1.71
C PHE A 106 -16.05 -13.73 -2.99
N TRP A 107 -16.66 -13.98 -4.16
CA TRP A 107 -15.92 -13.94 -5.42
C TRP A 107 -15.51 -12.53 -5.82
N VAL A 108 -16.37 -11.54 -5.62
CA VAL A 108 -16.02 -10.13 -5.80
C VAL A 108 -14.89 -9.72 -4.85
N ALA A 109 -14.98 -10.11 -3.57
CA ALA A 109 -13.92 -9.83 -2.59
C ALA A 109 -12.61 -10.53 -2.94
N ALA A 110 -12.66 -11.76 -3.49
CA ALA A 110 -11.47 -12.48 -3.94
C ALA A 110 -10.79 -11.83 -5.16
N GLY A 111 -11.54 -11.11 -5.99
CA GLY A 111 -11.00 -10.31 -7.11
C GLY A 111 -10.10 -9.17 -6.64
N ILE A 112 -10.35 -8.58 -5.47
CA ILE A 112 -9.58 -7.44 -4.95
C ILE A 112 -8.08 -7.76 -4.82
N PRO A 113 -7.67 -8.83 -4.09
CA PRO A 113 -6.26 -9.21 -4.02
C PRO A 113 -5.66 -9.52 -5.41
N VAL A 114 -6.43 -10.15 -6.30
CA VAL A 114 -5.98 -10.47 -7.65
C VAL A 114 -5.68 -9.20 -8.44
N ALA A 115 -6.60 -8.23 -8.44
CA ALA A 115 -6.41 -6.93 -9.09
C ALA A 115 -5.21 -6.16 -8.50
N LEU A 116 -5.05 -6.15 -7.17
CA LEU A 116 -3.92 -5.49 -6.52
C LEU A 116 -2.58 -6.16 -6.85
N LEU A 117 -2.51 -7.49 -6.86
CA LEU A 117 -1.30 -8.21 -7.25
C LEU A 117 -0.95 -7.98 -8.73
N ALA A 118 -1.95 -7.96 -9.62
CA ALA A 118 -1.76 -7.62 -11.02
C ALA A 118 -1.29 -6.17 -11.18
N ALA A 119 -1.83 -5.24 -10.41
CA ALA A 119 -1.39 -3.84 -10.40
C ALA A 119 0.08 -3.72 -9.95
N ILE A 120 0.47 -4.41 -8.88
CA ILE A 120 1.87 -4.44 -8.41
C ILE A 120 2.80 -5.01 -9.50
N ALA A 121 2.36 -6.06 -10.21
CA ALA A 121 3.12 -6.60 -11.33
C ALA A 121 3.26 -5.59 -12.48
N LEU A 122 2.19 -4.86 -12.82
CA LEU A 122 2.23 -3.79 -13.83
C LEU A 122 3.13 -2.62 -13.38
N MET A 123 3.08 -2.24 -12.11
CA MET A 123 3.97 -1.23 -11.53
C MET A 123 5.44 -1.66 -11.66
N TYR A 124 5.74 -2.91 -11.34
CA TYR A 124 7.09 -3.46 -11.48
C TYR A 124 7.58 -3.43 -12.94
N LEU A 125 6.74 -3.84 -13.89
CA LEU A 125 7.03 -3.78 -15.33
C LEU A 125 7.22 -2.33 -15.84
N GLY A 126 6.49 -1.39 -15.25
CA GLY A 126 6.61 0.05 -15.52
C GLY A 126 7.80 0.72 -14.82
N GLY A 127 8.61 -0.02 -14.05
CA GLY A 127 9.76 0.52 -13.32
C GLY A 127 9.40 1.36 -12.08
N LEU A 128 8.14 1.32 -11.64
CA LEU A 128 7.69 1.96 -10.41
C LEU A 128 8.14 1.17 -9.19
N THR A 129 8.48 1.87 -8.13
CA THR A 129 8.87 1.25 -6.85
C THR A 129 7.72 1.31 -5.85
N ILE A 130 7.65 0.29 -4.98
CA ILE A 130 6.76 0.37 -3.83
C ILE A 130 7.41 1.31 -2.80
N ASN A 131 6.83 2.46 -2.64
CA ASN A 131 7.23 3.49 -1.69
C ASN A 131 5.99 4.05 -0.98
N MET A 132 6.18 5.00 -0.06
CA MET A 132 5.06 5.58 0.70
C MET A 132 4.03 6.26 -0.19
N VAL A 133 4.45 6.87 -1.31
CA VAL A 133 3.56 7.60 -2.22
C VAL A 133 2.76 6.63 -3.08
N SER A 134 3.41 5.61 -3.65
CA SER A 134 2.73 4.56 -4.40
C SER A 134 1.82 3.69 -3.52
N LEU A 135 2.21 3.41 -2.27
CA LEU A 135 1.36 2.70 -1.32
C LEU A 135 0.10 3.51 -0.98
N PHE A 136 0.24 4.83 -0.81
CA PHE A 136 -0.91 5.73 -0.66
C PHE A 136 -1.83 5.69 -1.89
N GLY A 137 -1.25 5.67 -3.10
CA GLY A 137 -1.99 5.47 -4.35
C GLY A 137 -2.77 4.14 -4.37
N LEU A 138 -2.15 3.03 -3.93
CA LEU A 138 -2.81 1.72 -3.81
C LEU A 138 -4.00 1.76 -2.84
N ILE A 139 -3.87 2.46 -1.71
CA ILE A 139 -4.96 2.59 -0.73
C ILE A 139 -6.13 3.38 -1.29
N ILE A 140 -5.86 4.51 -1.95
CA ILE A 140 -6.92 5.32 -2.59
C ILE A 140 -7.68 4.51 -3.63
N THR A 141 -6.98 3.69 -4.41
CA THR A 141 -7.59 2.91 -5.50
C THR A 141 -8.37 1.69 -5.02
N LEU A 142 -8.23 1.28 -3.78
CA LEU A 142 -8.97 0.13 -3.23
C LEU A 142 -10.48 0.29 -3.42
N GLY A 143 -11.02 1.51 -3.22
CA GLY A 143 -12.42 1.83 -3.47
C GLY A 143 -12.82 1.67 -4.93
N PHE A 144 -12.01 2.16 -5.85
CA PHE A 144 -12.32 2.09 -7.30
C PHE A 144 -12.36 0.66 -7.83
N VAL A 145 -11.41 -0.20 -7.38
CA VAL A 145 -11.39 -1.64 -7.75
C VAL A 145 -12.67 -2.33 -7.35
N VAL A 146 -13.18 -2.00 -6.18
CA VAL A 146 -14.39 -2.64 -5.64
C VAL A 146 -15.64 -2.15 -6.34
N ASP A 147 -15.73 -0.88 -6.65
CA ASP A 147 -16.90 -0.28 -7.29
C ASP A 147 -17.18 -0.90 -8.66
N ASP A 148 -16.16 -1.10 -9.48
CA ASP A 148 -16.27 -1.76 -10.78
C ASP A 148 -16.82 -3.19 -10.65
N ALA A 149 -16.26 -3.97 -9.73
CA ALA A 149 -16.64 -5.36 -9.49
C ALA A 149 -18.05 -5.47 -8.88
N ILE A 150 -18.47 -4.53 -8.01
CA ILE A 150 -19.82 -4.47 -7.44
C ILE A 150 -20.84 -4.27 -8.56
N VAL A 151 -20.63 -3.29 -9.43
CA VAL A 151 -21.58 -2.96 -10.50
C VAL A 151 -21.81 -4.15 -11.43
N VAL A 152 -20.75 -4.83 -11.85
CA VAL A 152 -20.85 -6.02 -12.73
C VAL A 152 -21.47 -7.20 -11.98
N GLY A 153 -21.03 -7.44 -10.74
CA GLY A 153 -21.53 -8.55 -9.91
C GLY A 153 -23.01 -8.40 -9.55
N GLU A 154 -23.45 -7.18 -9.16
CA GLU A 154 -24.87 -6.92 -8.88
C GLU A 154 -25.74 -7.06 -10.13
N HIS A 155 -25.24 -6.56 -11.26
CA HIS A 155 -25.97 -6.68 -12.51
C HIS A 155 -26.11 -8.15 -12.97
N ALA A 156 -25.09 -8.98 -12.75
CA ALA A 156 -25.13 -10.42 -13.03
C ALA A 156 -26.17 -11.13 -12.13
N ASP A 157 -26.16 -10.84 -10.82
CA ASP A 157 -27.14 -11.40 -9.87
C ASP A 157 -28.58 -10.96 -10.22
N HIS A 158 -28.76 -9.68 -10.60
CA HIS A 158 -30.05 -9.18 -11.06
C HIS A 158 -30.55 -9.88 -12.32
N ARG A 159 -29.71 -10.10 -13.32
CA ARG A 159 -30.06 -10.81 -14.54
C ARG A 159 -30.46 -12.24 -14.28
N TYR A 160 -29.68 -12.96 -13.49
CA TYR A 160 -29.96 -14.33 -13.09
C TYR A 160 -31.33 -14.46 -12.39
N ARG A 161 -31.61 -13.56 -11.41
CA ARG A 161 -32.83 -13.65 -10.60
C ARG A 161 -34.08 -13.11 -11.31
N THR A 162 -33.94 -12.04 -12.08
CA THR A 162 -35.11 -11.34 -12.66
C THR A 162 -35.47 -11.88 -14.01
N TYR A 163 -34.48 -12.21 -14.84
CA TYR A 163 -34.74 -12.72 -16.19
C TYR A 163 -34.65 -14.24 -16.32
N GLY A 164 -34.18 -14.94 -15.28
CA GLY A 164 -34.01 -16.38 -15.28
C GLY A 164 -32.95 -16.87 -16.27
N GLU A 165 -31.98 -16.02 -16.59
CA GLU A 165 -30.88 -16.42 -17.48
C GLU A 165 -30.01 -17.49 -16.84
N ASP A 166 -29.39 -18.34 -17.65
CA ASP A 166 -28.35 -19.26 -17.17
C ASP A 166 -27.22 -18.51 -16.47
N PRO A 167 -26.66 -19.04 -15.36
CA PRO A 167 -25.66 -18.35 -14.55
C PRO A 167 -24.50 -17.73 -15.32
N LEU A 168 -23.89 -18.48 -16.25
CA LEU A 168 -22.78 -18.00 -17.06
C LEU A 168 -23.24 -16.93 -18.05
N THR A 169 -24.38 -17.18 -18.71
CA THR A 169 -24.97 -16.19 -19.65
C THR A 169 -25.33 -14.89 -18.95
N ALA A 170 -25.87 -14.95 -17.73
CA ALA A 170 -26.20 -13.77 -16.93
C ALA A 170 -24.92 -12.95 -16.59
N ALA A 171 -23.83 -13.64 -16.23
CA ALA A 171 -22.55 -13.01 -15.92
C ALA A 171 -21.90 -12.36 -17.16
N GLU A 172 -21.88 -13.07 -18.30
CA GLU A 172 -21.35 -12.53 -19.56
C GLU A 172 -22.15 -11.33 -20.08
N ASN A 173 -23.48 -11.43 -20.04
CA ASN A 173 -24.36 -10.34 -20.45
C ASN A 173 -24.23 -9.13 -19.53
N ALA A 174 -24.01 -9.35 -18.23
CA ALA A 174 -23.74 -8.28 -17.28
C ALA A 174 -22.44 -7.56 -17.61
N ALA A 175 -21.36 -8.31 -17.81
CA ALA A 175 -20.06 -7.76 -18.16
C ALA A 175 -20.14 -6.96 -19.48
N ARG A 176 -20.78 -7.48 -20.51
CA ARG A 176 -20.98 -6.79 -21.79
C ARG A 176 -21.76 -5.49 -21.62
N ARG A 177 -22.84 -5.49 -20.85
CA ARG A 177 -23.69 -4.33 -20.68
C ARG A 177 -23.03 -3.24 -19.83
N MET A 178 -22.25 -3.65 -18.83
CA MET A 178 -21.56 -2.72 -17.94
C MET A 178 -20.19 -2.30 -18.47
N SER A 179 -19.68 -2.90 -19.55
CA SER A 179 -18.35 -2.57 -20.08
C SER A 179 -18.21 -1.10 -20.48
N LEU A 180 -19.18 -0.55 -21.20
CA LEU A 180 -19.09 0.86 -21.64
C LEU A 180 -19.23 1.86 -20.47
N PRO A 181 -20.23 1.72 -19.54
CA PRO A 181 -20.31 2.60 -18.38
C PRO A 181 -19.06 2.54 -17.48
N VAL A 182 -18.59 1.35 -17.16
CA VAL A 182 -17.41 1.16 -16.29
C VAL A 182 -16.16 1.71 -16.97
N PHE A 183 -15.94 1.39 -18.26
CA PHE A 183 -14.81 1.95 -19.01
C PHE A 183 -14.84 3.48 -19.07
N ALA A 184 -16.02 4.07 -19.28
CA ALA A 184 -16.17 5.54 -19.29
C ALA A 184 -15.87 6.16 -17.92
N ALA A 185 -16.33 5.54 -16.83
CA ALA A 185 -16.04 5.98 -15.46
C ALA A 185 -14.52 5.88 -15.16
N THR A 186 -13.92 4.74 -15.49
CA THR A 186 -12.47 4.52 -15.32
C THR A 186 -11.66 5.52 -16.14
N LEU A 187 -12.05 5.77 -17.41
CA LEU A 187 -11.37 6.75 -18.25
C LEU A 187 -11.45 8.16 -17.64
N THR A 188 -12.61 8.53 -17.10
CA THR A 188 -12.78 9.82 -16.42
C THR A 188 -11.87 9.95 -15.22
N THR A 189 -11.75 8.88 -14.42
CA THR A 189 -10.85 8.84 -13.27
C THR A 189 -9.39 8.93 -13.70
N VAL A 190 -9.00 8.21 -14.75
CA VAL A 190 -7.64 8.28 -15.33
C VAL A 190 -7.32 9.70 -15.77
N ILE A 191 -8.21 10.36 -16.50
CA ILE A 191 -8.03 11.76 -16.95
C ILE A 191 -7.87 12.70 -15.75
N ALA A 192 -8.68 12.53 -14.71
CA ALA A 192 -8.60 13.34 -13.49
C ALA A 192 -7.24 13.17 -12.80
N PHE A 193 -6.74 11.95 -12.68
CA PHE A 193 -5.43 11.70 -12.09
C PHE A 193 -4.26 12.16 -12.99
N PHE A 194 -4.40 12.12 -14.30
CA PHE A 194 -3.43 12.74 -15.21
C PHE A 194 -3.27 14.24 -14.97
N GLY A 195 -4.32 14.94 -14.51
CA GLY A 195 -4.24 16.34 -14.12
C GLY A 195 -3.19 16.60 -13.02
N LEU A 196 -2.91 15.63 -12.15
CA LEU A 196 -1.86 15.73 -11.13
C LEU A 196 -0.45 15.79 -11.73
N LEU A 197 -0.23 15.17 -12.90
CA LEU A 197 1.06 15.23 -13.60
C LEU A 197 1.35 16.62 -14.19
N ALA A 198 0.32 17.46 -14.37
CA ALA A 198 0.49 18.85 -14.81
C ALA A 198 1.04 19.75 -13.70
N VAL A 199 1.05 19.29 -12.44
CA VAL A 199 1.67 19.97 -11.31
C VAL A 199 3.18 19.86 -11.46
N GLY A 200 3.82 20.89 -12.00
CA GLY A 200 5.27 20.92 -12.22
C GLY A 200 6.09 21.16 -10.95
N GLY A 201 7.42 21.12 -11.09
CA GLY A 201 8.37 21.40 -10.03
C GLY A 201 8.53 20.27 -9.01
N ARG A 202 9.30 20.51 -7.95
CA ARG A 202 9.68 19.50 -6.94
C ARG A 202 8.48 18.82 -6.26
N PHE A 203 7.36 19.51 -6.18
CA PHE A 203 6.14 18.94 -5.59
C PHE A 203 5.47 17.95 -6.56
N GLY A 204 5.39 18.30 -7.86
CA GLY A 204 4.89 17.40 -8.89
C GLY A 204 5.71 16.11 -8.98
N ASP A 205 7.06 16.22 -8.95
CA ASP A 205 7.95 15.06 -8.94
C ASP A 205 7.72 14.16 -7.71
N LEU A 206 7.38 14.73 -6.55
CA LEU A 206 7.14 13.99 -5.32
C LEU A 206 5.86 13.16 -5.39
N ILE A 207 4.80 13.67 -6.03
CA ILE A 207 3.47 13.03 -6.08
C ILE A 207 3.23 12.25 -7.36
N ALA A 208 4.17 12.27 -8.31
CA ALA A 208 4.02 11.64 -9.64
C ALA A 208 3.70 10.13 -9.57
N ASP A 209 4.17 9.42 -8.54
CA ASP A 209 3.89 8.00 -8.35
C ASP A 209 2.41 7.71 -8.08
N ILE A 210 1.61 8.69 -7.57
CA ILE A 210 0.19 8.49 -7.30
C ILE A 210 -0.59 8.22 -8.59
N PRO A 211 -0.62 9.12 -9.59
CA PRO A 211 -1.36 8.90 -10.81
C PRO A 211 -0.91 7.65 -11.57
N PHE A 212 0.38 7.35 -11.62
CA PHE A 212 0.86 6.13 -12.26
C PHE A 212 0.37 4.88 -11.54
N THR A 213 0.43 4.84 -10.21
CA THR A 213 -0.10 3.73 -9.41
C THR A 213 -1.59 3.56 -9.63
N VAL A 214 -2.37 4.64 -9.58
CA VAL A 214 -3.81 4.62 -9.82
C VAL A 214 -4.13 4.05 -11.20
N ILE A 215 -3.43 4.48 -12.24
CA ILE A 215 -3.65 4.00 -13.61
C ILE A 215 -3.35 2.50 -13.70
N MET A 216 -2.26 2.02 -13.13
CA MET A 216 -1.92 0.58 -13.14
C MET A 216 -2.98 -0.26 -12.42
N VAL A 217 -3.49 0.22 -11.28
CA VAL A 217 -4.57 -0.45 -10.56
C VAL A 217 -5.86 -0.47 -11.36
N LEU A 218 -6.24 0.65 -11.98
CA LEU A 218 -7.46 0.73 -12.79
C LEU A 218 -7.39 -0.18 -14.02
N ILE A 219 -6.24 -0.29 -14.68
CA ILE A 219 -6.04 -1.24 -15.78
C ILE A 219 -6.19 -2.67 -15.29
N ALA A 220 -5.56 -3.03 -14.15
CA ALA A 220 -5.67 -4.35 -13.55
C ALA A 220 -7.11 -4.67 -13.15
N SER A 221 -7.83 -3.70 -12.57
CA SER A 221 -9.25 -3.83 -12.19
C SER A 221 -10.14 -4.07 -13.39
N LEU A 222 -9.95 -3.37 -14.50
CA LEU A 222 -10.72 -3.61 -15.72
C LEU A 222 -10.50 -5.03 -16.27
N VAL A 223 -9.25 -5.50 -16.27
CA VAL A 223 -8.92 -6.87 -16.71
C VAL A 223 -9.59 -7.89 -15.79
N GLU A 224 -9.50 -7.70 -14.49
CA GLU A 224 -10.15 -8.58 -13.52
C GLU A 224 -11.67 -8.58 -13.70
N CYS A 225 -12.29 -7.41 -13.75
CA CYS A 225 -13.73 -7.21 -13.78
C CYS A 225 -14.39 -7.78 -15.05
N PHE A 226 -13.72 -7.69 -16.21
CA PHE A 226 -14.31 -8.12 -17.50
C PHE A 226 -13.82 -9.45 -18.02
N LEU A 227 -12.67 -9.94 -17.60
CA LEU A 227 -12.10 -11.21 -18.06
C LEU A 227 -12.18 -12.32 -17.00
N ILE A 228 -11.97 -12.00 -15.73
CA ILE A 228 -11.87 -12.98 -14.65
C ILE A 228 -13.19 -13.11 -13.89
N LEU A 229 -13.76 -12.00 -13.43
CA LEU A 229 -14.96 -11.97 -12.61
C LEU A 229 -16.16 -12.65 -13.26
N PRO A 230 -16.48 -12.50 -14.57
CA PRO A 230 -17.66 -13.14 -15.16
C PRO A 230 -17.63 -14.65 -15.05
N HIS A 231 -16.46 -15.29 -15.19
CA HIS A 231 -16.30 -16.72 -15.03
C HIS A 231 -16.58 -17.17 -13.59
N HIS A 232 -16.04 -16.46 -12.62
CA HIS A 232 -16.29 -16.72 -11.20
C HIS A 232 -17.74 -16.49 -10.80
N MET A 233 -18.37 -15.46 -11.38
CA MET A 233 -19.79 -15.17 -11.17
C MET A 233 -20.69 -16.26 -11.72
N GLY A 234 -20.38 -16.85 -12.88
CA GLY A 234 -21.10 -18.00 -13.40
C GLY A 234 -21.14 -19.16 -12.40
N HIS A 235 -20.01 -19.46 -11.75
CA HIS A 235 -19.92 -20.48 -10.69
C HIS A 235 -20.63 -20.05 -9.39
N ALA A 236 -20.56 -18.77 -9.03
CA ALA A 236 -21.23 -18.24 -7.84
C ALA A 236 -22.75 -18.36 -7.96
N LEU A 237 -23.30 -17.96 -9.09
CA LEU A 237 -24.74 -17.92 -9.35
C LEU A 237 -25.33 -19.31 -9.51
N SER A 238 -24.62 -20.26 -10.13
CA SER A 238 -25.11 -21.65 -10.32
C SER A 238 -25.45 -22.38 -9.01
N ALA A 239 -24.91 -21.89 -7.90
CA ALA A 239 -25.14 -22.51 -6.59
C ALA A 239 -26.05 -21.66 -5.67
N VAL A 240 -26.73 -20.65 -6.21
CA VAL A 240 -27.61 -19.74 -5.44
C VAL A 240 -29.08 -20.18 -5.56
N ASP A 241 -29.46 -21.15 -4.72
CA ASP A 241 -30.88 -21.50 -4.49
C ASP A 241 -31.48 -20.81 -3.24
N LYS A 242 -30.78 -19.82 -2.64
CA LYS A 242 -31.11 -19.26 -1.32
C LYS A 242 -31.35 -17.74 -1.33
N PRO A 243 -32.19 -17.21 -0.41
CA PRO A 243 -32.52 -15.80 -0.36
C PRO A 243 -31.28 -14.92 -0.17
N ARG A 244 -31.35 -13.68 -0.68
CA ARG A 244 -30.27 -12.66 -0.73
C ARG A 244 -29.60 -12.43 0.63
N PHE A 245 -30.35 -12.54 1.71
CA PHE A 245 -29.86 -12.43 3.08
C PHE A 245 -29.81 -13.81 3.74
N SER A 246 -28.64 -14.44 3.70
CA SER A 246 -28.40 -15.63 4.51
C SER A 246 -27.94 -15.21 5.92
N ARG A 247 -28.26 -16.04 6.95
CA ARG A 247 -27.73 -15.81 8.31
C ARG A 247 -26.20 -15.75 8.35
N ILE A 248 -25.56 -16.40 7.38
CA ILE A 248 -24.10 -16.41 7.23
C ILE A 248 -23.61 -15.03 6.74
N SER A 249 -24.25 -14.42 5.75
CA SER A 249 -23.85 -13.09 5.27
C SER A 249 -23.98 -12.02 6.36
N LEU A 250 -25.07 -12.08 7.13
CA LEU A 250 -25.28 -11.18 8.26
C LEU A 250 -24.24 -11.40 9.36
N ALA A 251 -23.93 -12.65 9.69
CA ALA A 251 -22.91 -12.98 10.71
C ALA A 251 -21.52 -12.52 10.30
N VAL A 252 -21.14 -12.70 9.01
CA VAL A 252 -19.87 -12.23 8.48
C VAL A 252 -19.80 -10.70 8.47
N ALA A 253 -20.88 -10.01 8.08
CA ALA A 253 -20.95 -8.56 8.12
C ALA A 253 -20.79 -8.02 9.56
N ILE A 254 -21.49 -8.61 10.52
CA ILE A 254 -21.38 -8.23 11.94
C ILE A 254 -19.95 -8.51 12.46
N ALA A 255 -19.37 -9.66 12.15
CA ALA A 255 -18.01 -10.01 12.56
C ALA A 255 -16.96 -9.05 11.97
N ALA A 256 -17.14 -8.64 10.70
CA ALA A 256 -16.27 -7.67 10.06
C ALA A 256 -16.38 -6.28 10.69
N ILE A 257 -17.61 -5.82 10.99
CA ILE A 257 -17.83 -4.53 11.70
C ILE A 257 -17.19 -4.55 13.09
N LEU A 258 -17.36 -5.62 13.85
CA LEU A 258 -16.78 -5.76 15.18
C LEU A 258 -15.24 -5.86 15.11
N GLY A 259 -14.71 -6.56 14.13
CA GLY A 259 -13.27 -6.65 13.88
C GLY A 259 -12.66 -5.29 13.54
N VAL A 260 -13.27 -4.54 12.63
CA VAL A 260 -12.84 -3.19 12.25
C VAL A 260 -12.94 -2.23 13.46
N SER A 261 -14.02 -2.28 14.23
CA SER A 261 -14.16 -1.45 15.43
C SER A 261 -13.10 -1.76 16.49
N GLY A 262 -12.73 -3.03 16.65
CA GLY A 262 -11.66 -3.47 17.56
C GLY A 262 -10.29 -2.96 17.14
N VAL A 263 -9.99 -2.97 15.84
CA VAL A 263 -8.74 -2.42 15.31
C VAL A 263 -8.70 -0.90 15.45
N VAL A 264 -9.81 -0.20 15.14
CA VAL A 264 -9.89 1.26 15.28
C VAL A 264 -9.73 1.68 16.75
N THR A 265 -10.39 1.00 17.69
CA THR A 265 -10.25 1.33 19.13
C THR A 265 -8.85 0.99 19.65
N GLY A 266 -8.22 -0.08 19.18
CA GLY A 266 -6.83 -0.42 19.49
C GLY A 266 -5.84 0.61 18.94
N ALA A 267 -6.05 1.11 17.72
CA ALA A 267 -5.18 2.12 17.10
C ALA A 267 -5.30 3.53 17.72
N VAL A 268 -6.45 3.85 18.32
CA VAL A 268 -6.67 5.15 19.02
C VAL A 268 -6.11 5.15 20.45
N SER A 269 -5.83 3.96 21.01
CA SER A 269 -5.30 3.82 22.39
C SER A 269 -3.76 3.85 22.45
N TYR A 270 -3.05 4.03 21.36
CA TYR A 270 -1.61 4.29 21.25
C TYR A 270 -1.35 5.71 20.75
#